data_ddb412fd9476c6fd5e2cbae04cd65bc1
#
_entry.id   ddb412fd9476c6fd5e2cbae04cd65bc1
#
_cell.length_a   1.000
_cell.length_b   1.000
_cell.length_c   1.000
_cell.angle_alpha   90.00
_cell.angle_beta   90.00
_cell.angle_gamma   90.00
#
_symmetry.space_group_name_H-M   'P 1'
#
loop_
_entity.id
_entity.type
_entity.pdbx_description
1 polymer ?
#
loop_
_entity_poly.entity_id
_entity_poly.type
_entity_poly.pdbx_seq_one_letter_code
_entity_poly.pdbx_strand_id
1 'polypeptide(L)'
;MKQLPLPVHPVFPSRLDSLAALPELLRSRQIGCVLVIGDAHAVDCESLLLPVLEDSQIMYAVHAAVSLSDSKDGALTRTDVDTALQAFTDKQAQAILAVGGNDAMALGQALLARLHTKGHAETFEQWRAIPLILLPAAADASAVFAETGDVFEPVRGKSRRFSLRAHTSRYVLMDDAMLALQSRESLLHAGIWTIAHAICAGMSRLLPREKRQKAENALRSLTGQLIAVSDDAAVPESERFSSDLASRRALYTASLDAAEAFAVSHDAVLPALLNALTTVKQLSPDETLPLLLAPMIAQSEGARRKALSDMAIGAGLCAADADGAAALAAWMRDLVFHAGYGLTLPTLYHRDIPAVARIAAQDTLLNRFALEDILRAIMTPDAPHADIAALFAAQKVCFASGITRPVPHRLDQLRRLRRAILAHEQDIEAALQSDLGKCRAETYMCEIGMVLSELDYLLRRTRRYCRDTHVLTPLAQFPARSFIRHDPMGVVLIM
;
A
#
# COMPACT_ATOMS: atom_id res chain seq x y z
N MET A 1 2.14 -30.65 29.78
CA MET A 1 1.21 -29.55 29.47
C MET A 1 1.91 -28.22 29.78
N LYS A 2 2.44 -27.50 28.76
CA LYS A 2 2.95 -26.15 28.97
C LYS A 2 1.71 -25.27 29.18
N GLN A 3 1.60 -24.63 30.33
CA GLN A 3 0.59 -23.64 30.61
C GLN A 3 0.74 -22.54 29.55
N LEU A 4 -0.27 -22.36 28.69
CA LEU A 4 -0.41 -21.17 27.86
C LEU A 4 -0.44 -19.97 28.83
N PRO A 5 0.37 -18.92 28.57
CA PRO A 5 0.29 -17.72 29.38
C PRO A 5 -1.14 -17.17 29.29
N LEU A 6 -1.72 -16.83 30.44
CA LEU A 6 -3.01 -16.16 30.53
C LEU A 6 -2.99 -14.94 29.59
N PRO A 7 -4.10 -14.63 28.90
CA PRO A 7 -4.17 -13.47 28.04
C PRO A 7 -3.90 -12.23 28.89
N VAL A 8 -2.74 -11.62 28.65
CA VAL A 8 -2.40 -10.34 29.24
C VAL A 8 -3.29 -9.31 28.57
N HIS A 9 -4.17 -8.65 29.33
CA HIS A 9 -4.99 -7.57 28.79
C HIS A 9 -4.06 -6.50 28.22
N PRO A 10 -4.25 -6.05 26.98
CA PRO A 10 -3.44 -5.01 26.37
C PRO A 10 -3.52 -3.72 27.22
N VAL A 11 -2.37 -3.17 27.54
CA VAL A 11 -2.30 -1.88 28.25
C VAL A 11 -2.28 -0.79 27.19
N PHE A 12 -3.40 -0.08 27.06
CA PHE A 12 -3.50 1.01 26.10
C PHE A 12 -2.69 2.25 26.55
N PRO A 13 -2.14 3.01 25.59
CA PRO A 13 -1.44 4.25 25.91
C PRO A 13 -2.38 5.30 26.55
N SER A 14 -1.86 6.02 27.52
CA SER A 14 -2.58 7.17 28.10
C SER A 14 -2.62 8.30 27.09
N ARG A 15 -3.78 8.96 26.94
CA ARG A 15 -3.96 10.09 26.01
C ARG A 15 -3.55 11.40 26.68
N LEU A 16 -2.83 12.23 25.93
CA LEU A 16 -2.50 13.62 26.27
C LEU A 16 -3.09 14.52 25.18
N ASP A 17 -3.84 15.52 25.58
CA ASP A 17 -4.65 16.33 24.66
C ASP A 17 -3.94 17.61 24.17
N SER A 18 -2.73 17.89 24.64
CA SER A 18 -1.97 19.07 24.25
C SER A 18 -0.47 18.89 24.48
N LEU A 19 0.32 19.50 23.61
CA LEU A 19 1.77 19.68 23.76
C LEU A 19 2.17 20.34 25.07
N ALA A 20 1.33 21.24 25.60
CA ALA A 20 1.54 21.93 26.89
C ALA A 20 1.56 20.95 28.09
N ALA A 21 0.96 19.76 27.97
CA ALA A 21 0.98 18.74 29.02
C ALA A 21 2.30 17.92 29.05
N LEU A 22 3.09 17.96 27.98
CA LEU A 22 4.32 17.16 27.85
C LEU A 22 5.38 17.55 28.90
N PRO A 23 5.71 18.84 29.15
CA PRO A 23 6.70 19.21 30.15
C PRO A 23 6.32 18.77 31.57
N GLU A 24 5.05 18.85 31.93
CA GLU A 24 4.57 18.43 33.26
C GLU A 24 4.72 16.90 33.41
N LEU A 25 4.37 16.13 32.37
CA LEU A 25 4.58 14.69 32.36
C LEU A 25 6.06 14.33 32.56
N LEU A 26 6.97 14.98 31.81
CA LEU A 26 8.40 14.69 31.88
C LEU A 26 8.99 15.08 33.24
N ARG A 27 8.63 16.24 33.78
CA ARG A 27 9.06 16.68 35.13
C ARG A 27 8.53 15.77 36.24
N SER A 28 7.27 15.35 36.16
CA SER A 28 6.69 14.43 37.17
C SER A 28 7.41 13.09 37.23
N ARG A 29 8.11 12.73 36.18
CA ARG A 29 8.92 11.51 36.08
C ARG A 29 10.42 11.73 36.22
N GLN A 30 10.84 12.96 36.52
CA GLN A 30 12.24 13.35 36.67
C GLN A 30 13.07 13.12 35.39
N ILE A 31 12.46 13.33 34.21
CA ILE A 31 13.11 13.16 32.92
C ILE A 31 13.71 14.48 32.48
N GLY A 32 15.03 14.53 32.37
CA GLY A 32 15.78 15.70 31.95
C GLY A 32 16.30 15.63 30.52
N CYS A 33 16.31 14.45 29.90
CA CYS A 33 16.78 14.25 28.53
C CYS A 33 15.90 13.25 27.79
N VAL A 34 15.54 13.58 26.53
CA VAL A 34 14.69 12.76 25.68
C VAL A 34 15.36 12.48 24.34
N LEU A 35 15.12 11.30 23.77
CA LEU A 35 15.44 11.02 22.38
C LEU A 35 14.19 11.26 21.52
N VAL A 36 14.28 12.21 20.61
CA VAL A 36 13.23 12.50 19.60
C VAL A 36 13.56 11.68 18.36
N ILE A 37 12.65 10.80 17.96
CA ILE A 37 12.74 10.01 16.74
C ILE A 37 11.75 10.61 15.75
N GLY A 38 12.25 11.19 14.65
CA GLY A 38 11.44 11.81 13.60
C GLY A 38 11.63 11.10 12.26
N ASP A 39 10.58 11.05 11.45
CA ASP A 39 10.65 10.65 10.03
C ASP A 39 10.39 11.85 9.10
N ALA A 40 10.24 11.60 7.80
CA ALA A 40 10.00 12.65 6.82
C ALA A 40 8.73 13.47 7.09
N HIS A 41 7.75 12.90 7.81
CA HIS A 41 6.51 13.58 8.20
C HIS A 41 6.63 14.37 9.51
N ALA A 42 7.76 14.23 10.21
CA ALA A 42 7.97 14.87 11.51
C ALA A 42 8.43 16.33 11.42
N VAL A 43 8.98 16.78 10.29
CA VAL A 43 9.68 18.06 10.15
C VAL A 43 8.85 19.25 10.65
N ASP A 44 7.58 19.31 10.25
CA ASP A 44 6.69 20.39 10.69
C ASP A 44 6.28 20.23 12.16
N CYS A 45 6.09 19.00 12.63
CA CYS A 45 5.75 18.69 14.02
C CYS A 45 6.93 18.95 14.98
N GLU A 46 8.15 18.70 14.53
CA GLU A 46 9.36 19.04 15.28
C GLU A 46 9.46 20.54 15.53
N SER A 47 9.08 21.38 14.56
CA SER A 47 9.05 22.82 14.70
C SER A 47 8.12 23.33 15.83
N LEU A 48 7.10 22.57 16.17
CA LEU A 48 6.20 22.85 17.30
C LEU A 48 6.70 22.24 18.61
N LEU A 49 7.31 21.05 18.54
CA LEU A 49 7.73 20.29 19.72
C LEU A 49 9.02 20.84 20.34
N LEU A 50 10.05 21.12 19.52
CA LEU A 50 11.38 21.46 20.02
C LEU A 50 11.38 22.75 20.87
N PRO A 51 10.69 23.84 20.50
CA PRO A 51 10.57 25.02 21.36
C PRO A 51 9.94 24.71 22.73
N VAL A 52 8.95 23.80 22.80
CA VAL A 52 8.32 23.40 24.07
C VAL A 52 9.32 22.70 25.00
N LEU A 53 10.21 21.88 24.44
CA LEU A 53 11.27 21.21 25.19
C LEU A 53 12.33 22.23 25.66
N GLU A 54 12.74 23.15 24.79
CA GLU A 54 13.72 24.22 25.09
C GLU A 54 13.24 25.15 26.18
N ASP A 55 12.02 25.68 26.06
CA ASP A 55 11.39 26.56 27.08
C ASP A 55 11.26 25.84 28.43
N SER A 56 11.13 24.53 28.39
CA SER A 56 11.00 23.69 29.59
C SER A 56 12.33 23.22 30.16
N GLN A 57 13.46 23.61 29.54
CA GLN A 57 14.82 23.19 29.90
C GLN A 57 15.04 21.67 29.88
N ILE A 58 14.35 20.96 28.98
CA ILE A 58 14.50 19.54 28.76
C ILE A 58 15.49 19.35 27.61
N MET A 59 16.59 18.66 27.88
CA MET A 59 17.55 18.32 26.83
C MET A 59 16.96 17.32 25.85
N TYR A 60 17.33 17.41 24.59
CA TYR A 60 16.89 16.45 23.59
C TYR A 60 18.00 16.11 22.58
N ALA A 61 17.89 14.97 21.97
CA ALA A 61 18.65 14.58 20.79
C ALA A 61 17.69 14.12 19.71
N VAL A 62 17.89 14.54 18.47
CA VAL A 62 17.07 14.12 17.33
C VAL A 62 17.75 12.96 16.63
N HIS A 63 16.99 11.91 16.31
CA HIS A 63 17.39 10.76 15.52
C HIS A 63 16.40 10.59 14.37
N ALA A 64 16.90 10.68 13.14
CA ALA A 64 16.06 10.49 11.96
C ALA A 64 15.74 9.00 11.75
N ALA A 65 14.46 8.66 11.71
CA ALA A 65 14.03 7.35 11.25
C ALA A 65 14.24 7.27 9.72
N VAL A 66 14.81 6.16 9.27
CA VAL A 66 14.94 5.91 7.83
C VAL A 66 13.55 5.60 7.27
N SER A 67 13.18 6.26 6.16
CA SER A 67 11.93 5.97 5.49
C SER A 67 11.91 4.52 5.01
N LEU A 68 10.90 3.77 5.42
CA LEU A 68 10.72 2.37 5.00
C LEU A 68 10.44 2.27 3.50
N SER A 69 9.83 3.31 2.91
CA SER A 69 9.60 3.40 1.46
C SER A 69 10.89 3.56 0.67
N ASP A 70 11.91 4.19 1.25
CA ASP A 70 13.20 4.46 0.60
C ASP A 70 14.24 3.38 0.91
N SER A 71 13.95 2.50 1.87
CA SER A 71 14.84 1.39 2.20
C SER A 71 14.77 0.29 1.13
N LYS A 72 15.93 -0.25 0.74
CA LYS A 72 16.00 -1.36 -0.24
C LYS A 72 15.20 -2.59 0.18
N ASP A 73 14.94 -2.73 1.47
CA ASP A 73 14.26 -3.89 2.07
C ASP A 73 12.79 -3.60 2.42
N GLY A 74 12.31 -2.35 2.27
CA GLY A 74 10.93 -1.93 2.58
C GLY A 74 10.51 -2.23 4.02
N ALA A 75 11.45 -2.38 4.96
CA ALA A 75 11.19 -2.81 6.32
C ALA A 75 12.17 -2.17 7.32
N LEU A 76 11.72 -1.97 8.56
CA LEU A 76 12.55 -1.56 9.67
C LEU A 76 13.66 -2.59 9.91
N THR A 77 14.92 -2.17 9.82
CA THR A 77 16.05 -3.07 9.96
C THR A 77 16.60 -3.10 11.40
N ARG A 78 17.31 -4.16 11.72
CA ARG A 78 18.01 -4.26 13.01
C ARG A 78 19.08 -3.17 13.17
N THR A 79 19.71 -2.76 12.08
CA THR A 79 20.72 -1.69 12.09
C THR A 79 20.11 -0.38 12.54
N ASP A 80 18.91 -0.04 12.06
CA ASP A 80 18.21 1.18 12.45
C ASP A 80 17.91 1.20 13.95
N VAL A 81 17.43 0.06 14.48
CA VAL A 81 17.17 -0.09 15.92
C VAL A 81 18.45 -0.02 16.76
N ASP A 82 19.53 -0.66 16.32
CA ASP A 82 20.81 -0.63 17.05
C ASP A 82 21.45 0.76 16.98
N THR A 83 21.30 1.54 15.89
CA THR A 83 21.74 2.94 15.75
C THR A 83 20.96 3.86 16.68
N ALA A 84 19.64 3.73 16.71
CA ALA A 84 18.78 4.47 17.63
C ALA A 84 19.09 4.14 19.12
N LEU A 85 19.40 2.88 19.42
CA LEU A 85 19.85 2.46 20.75
C LEU A 85 21.17 3.12 21.15
N GLN A 86 22.11 3.20 20.23
CA GLN A 86 23.38 3.89 20.48
C GLN A 86 23.14 5.36 20.76
N ALA A 87 22.32 6.04 19.94
CA ALA A 87 21.97 7.44 20.18
C ALA A 87 21.29 7.66 21.54
N PHE A 88 20.38 6.78 21.93
CA PHE A 88 19.72 6.81 23.23
C PHE A 88 20.73 6.69 24.39
N THR A 89 21.68 5.76 24.26
CA THR A 89 22.68 5.50 25.29
C THR A 89 23.73 6.61 25.39
N ASP A 90 24.28 7.07 24.25
CA ASP A 90 25.31 8.10 24.19
C ASP A 90 24.83 9.45 24.73
N LYS A 91 23.55 9.74 24.51
CA LYS A 91 22.90 10.98 24.98
C LYS A 91 22.29 10.85 26.38
N GLN A 92 22.39 9.68 26.99
CA GLN A 92 21.80 9.38 28.29
C GLN A 92 20.29 9.74 28.35
N ALA A 93 19.59 9.50 27.25
CA ALA A 93 18.16 9.78 27.17
C ALA A 93 17.37 8.90 28.16
N GLN A 94 16.31 9.45 28.73
CA GLN A 94 15.48 8.84 29.76
C GLN A 94 14.06 8.55 29.26
N ALA A 95 13.70 9.09 28.09
CA ALA A 95 12.43 8.87 27.42
C ALA A 95 12.60 8.86 25.91
N ILE A 96 11.64 8.25 25.21
CA ILE A 96 11.57 8.20 23.74
C ILE A 96 10.35 9.02 23.32
N LEU A 97 10.52 10.01 22.45
CA LEU A 97 9.48 10.75 21.77
C LEU A 97 9.52 10.35 20.30
N ALA A 98 8.55 9.58 19.82
CA ALA A 98 8.42 9.24 18.42
C ALA A 98 7.44 10.20 17.76
N VAL A 99 7.91 10.97 16.78
CA VAL A 99 7.16 12.06 16.12
C VAL A 99 7.11 11.78 14.64
N GLY A 100 5.93 11.74 14.05
CA GLY A 100 5.81 11.53 12.61
C GLY A 100 4.80 10.47 12.23
N GLY A 101 5.10 9.74 11.15
CA GLY A 101 4.29 8.65 10.63
C GLY A 101 4.61 7.30 11.26
N ASN A 102 4.22 6.25 10.56
CA ASN A 102 4.40 4.88 11.02
C ASN A 102 5.86 4.48 11.23
N ASP A 103 6.80 5.04 10.47
CA ASP A 103 8.23 4.70 10.53
C ASP A 103 8.83 5.13 11.86
N ALA A 104 8.58 6.37 12.29
CA ALA A 104 9.02 6.89 13.57
C ALA A 104 8.38 6.12 14.74
N MET A 105 7.07 5.81 14.64
CA MET A 105 6.33 5.04 15.65
C MET A 105 6.90 3.64 15.80
N ALA A 106 7.13 2.93 14.69
CA ALA A 106 7.66 1.57 14.68
C ALA A 106 9.09 1.51 15.23
N LEU A 107 9.96 2.48 14.86
CA LEU A 107 11.31 2.56 15.38
C LEU A 107 11.32 2.85 16.89
N GLY A 108 10.49 3.76 17.37
CA GLY A 108 10.35 4.07 18.80
C GLY A 108 9.93 2.85 19.63
N GLN A 109 8.97 2.07 19.13
CA GLN A 109 8.51 0.84 19.76
C GLN A 109 9.58 -0.25 19.74
N ALA A 110 10.25 -0.45 18.61
CA ALA A 110 11.33 -1.43 18.46
C ALA A 110 12.53 -1.09 19.36
N LEU A 111 12.89 0.19 19.47
CA LEU A 111 13.92 0.68 20.38
C LEU A 111 13.55 0.37 21.83
N LEU A 112 12.32 0.66 22.24
CA LEU A 112 11.87 0.36 23.60
C LEU A 112 11.90 -1.14 23.90
N ALA A 113 11.44 -1.98 22.97
CA ALA A 113 11.54 -3.42 23.08
C ALA A 113 13.00 -3.90 23.18
N ARG A 114 13.90 -3.25 22.48
CA ARG A 114 15.33 -3.54 22.47
C ARG A 114 16.01 -3.16 23.79
N LEU A 115 15.65 -2.02 24.37
CA LEU A 115 16.10 -1.58 25.69
C LEU A 115 15.74 -2.61 26.77
N HIS A 116 14.54 -3.18 26.70
CA HIS A 116 14.08 -4.21 27.60
C HIS A 116 14.84 -5.54 27.47
N THR A 117 15.41 -5.86 26.29
CA THR A 117 16.09 -7.14 26.05
C THR A 117 17.59 -7.09 26.32
N LYS A 118 18.23 -5.92 26.29
CA LYS A 118 19.69 -5.80 26.51
C LYS A 118 20.14 -5.60 27.97
N GLY A 119 19.24 -5.73 28.93
CA GLY A 119 19.60 -5.61 30.34
C GLY A 119 19.88 -4.18 30.81
N HIS A 120 19.50 -3.15 30.02
CA HIS A 120 19.52 -1.74 30.45
C HIS A 120 18.49 -1.46 31.55
N ALA A 121 17.57 -2.41 31.77
CA ALA A 121 16.60 -2.38 32.84
C ALA A 121 16.47 -3.80 33.45
N GLU A 122 17.08 -4.02 34.58
CA GLU A 122 17.12 -5.31 35.25
C GLU A 122 15.86 -5.58 36.08
N THR A 123 15.18 -4.55 36.53
CA THR A 123 13.99 -4.64 37.40
C THR A 123 12.72 -4.16 36.68
N PHE A 124 11.57 -4.65 37.14
CA PHE A 124 10.24 -4.24 36.67
C PHE A 124 10.01 -2.72 36.79
N GLU A 125 10.54 -2.09 37.84
CA GLU A 125 10.42 -0.65 38.06
C GLU A 125 11.24 0.14 37.06
N GLN A 126 12.43 -0.32 36.67
CA GLN A 126 13.27 0.32 35.65
C GLN A 126 12.62 0.23 34.26
N TRP A 127 11.91 -0.86 33.92
CA TRP A 127 11.19 -0.96 32.64
C TRP A 127 10.01 0.02 32.57
N ARG A 128 9.36 0.28 33.69
CA ARG A 128 8.30 1.29 33.80
C ARG A 128 8.83 2.72 33.75
N ALA A 129 10.13 2.88 33.97
CA ALA A 129 10.77 4.20 34.08
C ALA A 129 11.00 4.87 32.71
N ILE A 130 11.15 4.10 31.62
CA ILE A 130 11.38 4.68 30.27
C ILE A 130 10.03 4.82 29.56
N PRO A 131 9.43 6.02 29.52
CA PRO A 131 8.20 6.23 28.78
C PRO A 131 8.46 6.35 27.28
N LEU A 132 7.54 5.79 26.51
CA LEU A 132 7.41 6.02 25.09
C LEU A 132 6.23 6.96 24.84
N ILE A 133 6.50 8.10 24.27
CA ILE A 133 5.51 9.13 23.94
C ILE A 133 5.41 9.19 22.43
N LEU A 134 4.24 8.89 21.90
CA LEU A 134 3.92 8.81 20.49
C LEU A 134 3.18 10.07 20.07
N LEU A 135 3.72 10.80 19.11
CA LEU A 135 3.16 12.02 18.54
C LEU A 135 2.91 11.78 17.03
N PRO A 136 1.79 11.14 16.67
CA PRO A 136 1.50 10.89 15.26
C PRO A 136 1.25 12.20 14.53
N ALA A 137 2.07 12.48 13.51
CA ALA A 137 1.93 13.62 12.62
C ALA A 137 0.84 13.40 11.57
N ALA A 138 0.50 12.15 11.29
CA ALA A 138 -0.64 11.78 10.46
C ALA A 138 -1.82 11.35 11.33
N ALA A 139 -3.05 11.56 10.86
CA ALA A 139 -4.24 11.05 11.55
C ALA A 139 -4.31 9.50 11.54
N ASP A 140 -3.30 8.84 10.98
CA ASP A 140 -3.13 7.39 11.06
C ASP A 140 -2.47 7.00 12.38
N ALA A 141 -3.29 6.50 13.31
CA ALA A 141 -2.84 6.02 14.61
C ALA A 141 -2.60 4.50 14.63
N SER A 142 -2.43 3.86 13.49
CA SER A 142 -2.31 2.40 13.38
C SER A 142 -1.15 1.83 14.19
N ALA A 143 0.01 2.46 14.13
CA ALA A 143 1.19 2.04 14.87
C ALA A 143 1.12 2.34 16.38
N VAL A 144 0.26 3.27 16.81
CA VAL A 144 0.19 3.71 18.21
C VAL A 144 -0.18 2.55 19.15
N PHE A 145 -1.10 1.70 18.73
CA PHE A 145 -1.59 0.57 19.53
C PHE A 145 -0.86 -0.74 19.25
N ALA A 146 0.07 -0.76 18.30
CA ALA A 146 0.83 -1.97 18.01
C ALA A 146 1.66 -2.40 19.23
N GLU A 147 1.46 -3.63 19.68
CA GLU A 147 2.26 -4.26 20.75
C GLU A 147 3.38 -5.12 20.19
N THR A 148 3.31 -5.44 18.93
CA THR A 148 4.29 -6.24 18.21
C THR A 148 4.63 -5.57 16.89
N GLY A 149 5.84 -5.77 16.43
CA GLY A 149 6.29 -5.34 15.11
C GLY A 149 7.39 -6.27 14.62
N ASP A 150 7.74 -6.14 13.36
CA ASP A 150 8.76 -6.95 12.75
C ASP A 150 9.99 -6.10 12.44
N VAL A 151 11.18 -6.63 12.74
CA VAL A 151 12.48 -6.03 12.44
C VAL A 151 13.24 -6.98 11.52
N PHE A 152 13.61 -6.49 10.37
CA PHE A 152 14.36 -7.26 9.38
C PHE A 152 15.84 -7.38 9.77
N GLU A 153 16.38 -8.59 9.72
CA GLU A 153 17.82 -8.87 9.91
C GLU A 153 18.46 -9.11 8.53
N PRO A 154 19.10 -8.11 7.90
CA PRO A 154 19.63 -8.23 6.53
C PRO A 154 20.64 -9.37 6.39
N VAL A 155 21.49 -9.59 7.40
CA VAL A 155 22.50 -10.65 7.40
C VAL A 155 21.89 -12.05 7.36
N ARG A 156 20.67 -12.21 7.86
CA ARG A 156 19.97 -13.50 7.94
C ARG A 156 18.85 -13.63 6.91
N GLY A 157 18.48 -12.54 6.23
CA GLY A 157 17.36 -12.48 5.29
C GLY A 157 16.02 -12.86 5.93
N LYS A 158 15.81 -12.54 7.20
CA LYS A 158 14.61 -12.92 7.97
C LYS A 158 14.14 -11.77 8.84
N SER A 159 12.84 -11.61 8.94
CA SER A 159 12.22 -10.73 9.92
C SER A 159 12.13 -11.41 11.28
N ARG A 160 12.40 -10.64 12.32
CA ARG A 160 12.24 -11.07 13.71
C ARG A 160 11.19 -10.23 14.39
N ARG A 161 10.17 -10.90 14.92
CA ARG A 161 9.11 -10.23 15.67
C ARG A 161 9.60 -9.76 17.01
N PHE A 162 9.34 -8.50 17.36
CA PHE A 162 9.46 -7.99 18.72
C PHE A 162 8.08 -7.85 19.37
N SER A 163 8.04 -7.85 20.70
CA SER A 163 6.82 -7.59 21.46
C SER A 163 7.13 -6.61 22.58
N LEU A 164 6.28 -5.61 22.75
CA LEU A 164 6.30 -4.72 23.91
C LEU A 164 5.75 -5.47 25.13
N ARG A 165 6.36 -5.21 26.28
CA ARG A 165 5.88 -5.83 27.52
C ARG A 165 4.63 -5.12 28.02
N ALA A 166 3.69 -5.86 28.60
CA ALA A 166 2.38 -5.41 29.05
C ALA A 166 2.38 -4.22 30.03
N HIS A 167 3.52 -3.89 30.63
CA HIS A 167 3.62 -2.82 31.64
C HIS A 167 4.40 -1.60 31.17
N THR A 168 4.65 -1.50 29.87
CA THR A 168 5.38 -0.37 29.29
C THR A 168 4.57 0.92 29.45
N SER A 169 5.18 1.99 29.98
CA SER A 169 4.55 3.32 30.03
C SER A 169 4.48 3.91 28.61
N ARG A 170 3.28 3.93 28.04
CA ARG A 170 3.03 4.51 26.71
C ARG A 170 2.06 5.68 26.82
N TYR A 171 2.33 6.73 26.05
CA TYR A 171 1.49 7.92 25.93
C TYR A 171 1.25 8.21 24.45
N VAL A 172 0.07 8.69 24.14
CA VAL A 172 -0.25 9.29 22.84
C VAL A 172 -0.55 10.75 23.08
N LEU A 173 0.18 11.61 22.42
CA LEU A 173 -0.04 13.04 22.47
C LEU A 173 -0.76 13.49 21.20
N MET A 174 -1.88 14.18 21.38
CA MET A 174 -2.67 14.79 20.31
C MET A 174 -2.70 16.31 20.55
N ASP A 175 -2.24 17.07 19.54
CA ASP A 175 -2.31 18.53 19.58
C ASP A 175 -2.97 19.07 18.33
N ASP A 176 -3.84 20.05 18.49
CA ASP A 176 -4.56 20.68 17.39
C ASP A 176 -3.63 21.37 16.38
N ALA A 177 -2.53 21.95 16.87
CA ALA A 177 -1.55 22.58 16.01
C ALA A 177 -0.89 21.55 15.07
N MET A 178 -0.61 20.34 15.55
CA MET A 178 -0.08 19.25 14.72
C MET A 178 -1.12 18.76 13.70
N LEU A 179 -2.37 18.63 14.11
CA LEU A 179 -3.45 18.25 13.19
C LEU A 179 -3.67 19.30 12.10
N ALA A 180 -3.46 20.59 12.40
CA ALA A 180 -3.59 21.68 11.43
C ALA A 180 -2.55 21.62 10.30
N LEU A 181 -1.40 20.99 10.53
CA LEU A 181 -0.30 20.87 9.53
C LEU A 181 -0.55 19.80 8.47
N GLN A 182 -1.52 18.90 8.66
CA GLN A 182 -1.72 17.76 7.76
C GLN A 182 -2.28 18.18 6.40
N SER A 183 -1.71 17.62 5.33
CA SER A 183 -2.21 17.80 3.98
C SER A 183 -3.51 17.00 3.75
N ARG A 184 -4.26 17.37 2.71
CA ARG A 184 -5.45 16.62 2.26
C ARG A 184 -5.12 15.16 1.96
N GLU A 185 -4.02 14.92 1.26
CA GLU A 185 -3.55 13.60 0.89
C GLU A 185 -3.26 12.74 2.13
N SER A 186 -2.56 13.30 3.12
CA SER A 186 -2.31 12.65 4.40
C SER A 186 -3.60 12.29 5.14
N LEU A 187 -4.61 13.18 5.13
CA LEU A 187 -5.91 12.93 5.76
C LEU A 187 -6.70 11.81 5.06
N LEU A 188 -6.70 11.78 3.70
CA LEU A 188 -7.33 10.71 2.95
C LEU A 188 -6.67 9.35 3.23
N HIS A 189 -5.35 9.33 3.21
CA HIS A 189 -4.55 8.14 3.52
C HIS A 189 -4.86 7.61 4.93
N ALA A 190 -4.80 8.49 5.94
CA ALA A 190 -5.13 8.15 7.32
C ALA A 190 -6.59 7.66 7.47
N GLY A 191 -7.51 8.25 6.73
CA GLY A 191 -8.91 7.83 6.70
C GLY A 191 -9.09 6.41 6.15
N ILE A 192 -8.41 6.06 5.06
CA ILE A 192 -8.45 4.71 4.47
C ILE A 192 -7.88 3.68 5.45
N TRP A 193 -6.75 3.96 6.10
CA TRP A 193 -6.18 3.11 7.14
C TRP A 193 -7.14 2.94 8.32
N THR A 194 -7.78 4.02 8.75
CA THR A 194 -8.77 3.98 9.83
C THR A 194 -9.96 3.08 9.49
N ILE A 195 -10.48 3.19 8.27
CA ILE A 195 -11.55 2.32 7.77
C ILE A 195 -11.09 0.87 7.75
N ALA A 196 -9.87 0.60 7.28
CA ALA A 196 -9.30 -0.74 7.27
C ALA A 196 -9.28 -1.38 8.65
N HIS A 197 -8.81 -0.65 9.66
CA HIS A 197 -8.81 -1.11 11.05
C HIS A 197 -10.23 -1.34 11.58
N ALA A 198 -11.17 -0.43 11.31
CA ALA A 198 -12.56 -0.58 11.72
C ALA A 198 -13.22 -1.81 11.10
N ILE A 199 -13.02 -2.05 9.80
CA ILE A 199 -13.54 -3.20 9.06
C ILE A 199 -12.94 -4.50 9.61
N CYS A 200 -11.61 -4.58 9.74
CA CYS A 200 -10.94 -5.77 10.26
C CYS A 200 -11.36 -6.07 11.70
N ALA A 201 -11.47 -5.05 12.55
CA ALA A 201 -11.99 -5.21 13.89
C ALA A 201 -13.44 -5.75 13.88
N GLY A 202 -14.30 -5.17 13.05
CA GLY A 202 -15.70 -5.59 12.90
C GLY A 202 -15.87 -7.03 12.45
N MET A 203 -14.96 -7.54 11.61
CA MET A 203 -14.96 -8.95 11.15
C MET A 203 -14.61 -9.96 12.25
N SER A 204 -13.97 -9.53 13.33
CA SER A 204 -13.55 -10.42 14.41
C SER A 204 -14.73 -10.89 15.25
N ARG A 205 -14.84 -12.20 15.44
CA ARG A 205 -15.87 -12.80 16.31
C ARG A 205 -15.59 -12.62 17.80
N LEU A 206 -14.32 -12.45 18.14
CA LEU A 206 -13.84 -12.38 19.52
C LEU A 206 -13.79 -10.94 20.07
N LEU A 207 -14.15 -9.96 19.25
CA LEU A 207 -14.06 -8.55 19.64
C LEU A 207 -15.06 -8.23 20.77
N PRO A 208 -14.62 -7.66 21.91
CA PRO A 208 -15.50 -7.20 22.97
C PRO A 208 -16.51 -6.17 22.46
N ARG A 209 -17.73 -6.18 23.03
CA ARG A 209 -18.83 -5.30 22.59
C ARG A 209 -18.44 -3.81 22.58
N GLU A 210 -17.75 -3.37 23.61
CA GLU A 210 -17.27 -1.97 23.72
C GLU A 210 -16.34 -1.59 22.56
N LYS A 211 -15.38 -2.47 22.23
CA LYS A 211 -14.43 -2.24 21.12
C LYS A 211 -15.11 -2.33 19.76
N ARG A 212 -16.11 -3.21 19.62
CA ARG A 212 -16.96 -3.26 18.42
C ARG A 212 -17.68 -1.94 18.21
N GLN A 213 -18.26 -1.38 19.27
CA GLN A 213 -18.93 -0.07 19.20
C GLN A 213 -17.97 1.06 18.79
N LYS A 214 -16.71 1.02 19.25
CA LYS A 214 -15.68 1.96 18.81
C LYS A 214 -15.40 1.85 17.31
N ALA A 215 -15.24 0.64 16.79
CA ALA A 215 -15.02 0.42 15.35
C ALA A 215 -16.23 0.89 14.50
N GLU A 216 -17.45 0.61 14.94
CA GLU A 216 -18.68 1.07 14.29
C GLU A 216 -18.80 2.61 14.32
N ASN A 217 -18.51 3.23 15.44
CA ASN A 217 -18.55 4.69 15.57
C ASN A 217 -17.46 5.35 14.69
N ALA A 218 -16.27 4.75 14.63
CA ALA A 218 -15.20 5.23 13.76
C ALA A 218 -15.64 5.20 12.28
N LEU A 219 -16.20 4.08 11.82
CA LEU A 219 -16.70 3.99 10.45
C LEU A 219 -17.80 5.01 10.17
N ARG A 220 -18.78 5.16 11.09
CA ARG A 220 -19.87 6.14 10.98
C ARG A 220 -19.36 7.58 10.89
N SER A 221 -18.36 7.92 11.70
CA SER A 221 -17.75 9.26 11.68
C SER A 221 -17.07 9.55 10.34
N LEU A 222 -16.49 8.54 9.69
CA LEU A 222 -15.69 8.70 8.48
C LEU A 222 -16.50 8.71 7.19
N THR A 223 -17.64 8.01 7.16
CA THR A 223 -18.41 7.84 5.91
C THR A 223 -18.83 9.16 5.25
N GLY A 224 -19.24 10.16 6.04
CA GLY A 224 -19.56 11.49 5.51
C GLY A 224 -18.34 12.37 5.27
N GLN A 225 -17.36 12.30 6.15
CA GLN A 225 -16.20 13.20 6.12
C GLN A 225 -15.22 12.88 4.98
N LEU A 226 -14.98 11.59 4.69
CA LEU A 226 -14.05 11.20 3.64
C LEU A 226 -14.60 11.42 2.23
N ILE A 227 -15.91 11.29 2.04
CA ILE A 227 -16.54 11.67 0.77
C ILE A 227 -16.33 13.18 0.54
N ALA A 228 -16.58 14.01 1.55
CA ALA A 228 -16.35 15.45 1.44
C ALA A 228 -14.89 15.77 1.11
N VAL A 229 -13.92 15.06 1.69
CA VAL A 229 -12.49 15.23 1.37
C VAL A 229 -12.17 14.80 -0.05
N SER A 230 -12.77 13.72 -0.57
CA SER A 230 -12.52 13.23 -1.93
C SER A 230 -13.12 14.15 -3.00
N ASP A 231 -14.31 14.70 -2.76
CA ASP A 231 -15.01 15.60 -3.70
C ASP A 231 -14.47 17.03 -3.69
N ASP A 232 -13.61 17.37 -2.75
CA ASP A 232 -13.16 18.72 -2.44
C ASP A 232 -12.20 19.33 -3.48
N ALA A 233 -11.88 18.62 -4.57
CA ALA A 233 -10.98 19.11 -5.61
C ALA A 233 -11.51 20.38 -6.33
N ALA A 234 -12.83 20.59 -6.33
CA ALA A 234 -13.50 21.75 -6.97
C ALA A 234 -13.73 22.93 -6.02
N VAL A 235 -13.50 22.76 -4.71
CA VAL A 235 -13.78 23.78 -3.68
C VAL A 235 -12.51 24.61 -3.42
N PRO A 236 -12.63 25.95 -3.24
CA PRO A 236 -11.50 26.82 -2.88
C PRO A 236 -10.75 26.32 -1.66
N GLU A 237 -9.43 26.50 -1.63
CA GLU A 237 -8.55 25.97 -0.60
C GLU A 237 -8.94 26.42 0.83
N SER A 238 -9.55 27.61 0.96
CA SER A 238 -10.06 28.16 2.22
C SER A 238 -11.30 27.46 2.77
N GLU A 239 -12.03 26.72 1.95
CA GLU A 239 -13.31 26.05 2.30
C GLU A 239 -13.21 24.54 2.36
N ARG A 240 -12.02 23.96 2.12
CA ARG A 240 -11.82 22.51 2.10
C ARG A 240 -11.84 21.92 3.51
N PHE A 241 -12.30 20.66 3.60
CA PHE A 241 -12.27 19.86 4.85
C PHE A 241 -10.94 19.96 5.59
N SER A 242 -9.84 20.09 4.87
CA SER A 242 -8.50 20.25 5.44
C SER A 242 -8.33 21.50 6.31
N SER A 243 -9.19 22.51 6.21
CA SER A 243 -9.16 23.73 7.03
C SER A 243 -9.97 23.62 8.32
N ASP A 244 -10.91 22.69 8.42
CA ASP A 244 -11.74 22.49 9.61
C ASP A 244 -11.07 21.59 10.65
N LEU A 245 -10.60 22.22 11.71
CA LEU A 245 -9.92 21.54 12.83
C LEU A 245 -10.82 20.54 13.57
N ALA A 246 -12.12 20.82 13.66
CA ALA A 246 -13.06 19.90 14.34
C ALA A 246 -13.18 18.57 13.58
N SER A 247 -13.26 18.62 12.25
CA SER A 247 -13.30 17.44 11.39
C SER A 247 -11.98 16.65 11.44
N ARG A 248 -10.83 17.33 11.47
CA ARG A 248 -9.51 16.69 11.63
C ARG A 248 -9.40 15.98 12.99
N ARG A 249 -9.85 16.61 14.05
CA ARG A 249 -9.89 16.02 15.39
C ARG A 249 -10.84 14.81 15.44
N ALA A 250 -11.99 14.89 14.78
CA ALA A 250 -12.93 13.76 14.68
C ALA A 250 -12.32 12.58 13.91
N LEU A 251 -11.62 12.83 12.80
CA LEU A 251 -10.90 11.81 12.04
C LEU A 251 -9.81 11.16 12.90
N TYR A 252 -9.01 11.95 13.59
CA TYR A 252 -7.96 11.43 14.46
C TYR A 252 -8.52 10.60 15.63
N THR A 253 -9.62 11.06 16.24
CA THR A 253 -10.29 10.31 17.31
C THR A 253 -10.84 8.99 16.80
N ALA A 254 -11.44 8.98 15.59
CA ALA A 254 -11.90 7.77 14.93
C ALA A 254 -10.74 6.81 14.64
N SER A 255 -9.59 7.35 14.22
CA SER A 255 -8.38 6.55 13.99
C SER A 255 -7.88 5.86 15.26
N LEU A 256 -7.82 6.57 16.38
CA LEU A 256 -7.47 5.98 17.66
C LEU A 256 -8.45 4.89 18.08
N ASP A 257 -9.75 5.12 17.94
CA ASP A 257 -10.78 4.15 18.35
C ASP A 257 -10.77 2.90 17.45
N ALA A 258 -10.58 3.07 16.14
CA ALA A 258 -10.47 1.96 15.19
C ALA A 258 -9.19 1.13 15.43
N ALA A 259 -8.05 1.80 15.62
CA ALA A 259 -6.77 1.13 15.87
C ALA A 259 -6.78 0.39 17.22
N GLU A 260 -7.40 0.95 18.25
CA GLU A 260 -7.59 0.29 19.54
C GLU A 260 -8.47 -0.97 19.42
N ALA A 261 -9.55 -0.89 18.65
CA ALA A 261 -10.42 -2.04 18.37
C ALA A 261 -9.69 -3.12 17.56
N PHE A 262 -8.91 -2.70 16.55
CA PHE A 262 -8.13 -3.60 15.73
C PHE A 262 -7.04 -4.33 16.52
N ALA A 263 -6.32 -3.66 17.42
CA ALA A 263 -5.26 -4.25 18.23
C ALA A 263 -5.75 -5.44 19.08
N VAL A 264 -7.02 -5.46 19.50
CA VAL A 264 -7.63 -6.58 20.26
C VAL A 264 -8.46 -7.52 19.41
N SER A 265 -8.59 -7.26 18.12
CA SER A 265 -9.46 -8.06 17.23
C SER A 265 -8.88 -9.43 16.89
N HIS A 266 -7.54 -9.56 16.93
CA HIS A 266 -6.81 -10.73 16.46
C HIS A 266 -7.15 -11.12 14.99
N ASP A 267 -7.67 -10.18 14.19
CA ASP A 267 -7.86 -10.42 12.75
C ASP A 267 -6.52 -10.23 12.04
N ALA A 268 -6.06 -11.29 11.40
CA ALA A 268 -4.77 -11.33 10.75
C ALA A 268 -4.86 -11.31 9.21
N VAL A 269 -6.07 -11.24 8.63
CA VAL A 269 -6.23 -11.38 7.17
C VAL A 269 -5.55 -10.25 6.41
N LEU A 270 -5.86 -9.01 6.76
CA LEU A 270 -5.26 -7.84 6.10
C LEU A 270 -3.73 -7.78 6.33
N PRO A 271 -3.22 -7.86 7.57
CA PRO A 271 -1.77 -7.89 7.80
C PRO A 271 -1.05 -9.02 7.05
N ALA A 272 -1.66 -10.22 6.98
CA ALA A 272 -1.08 -11.35 6.26
C ALA A 272 -0.98 -11.10 4.76
N LEU A 273 -2.02 -10.51 4.15
CA LEU A 273 -2.02 -10.15 2.72
C LEU A 273 -1.00 -9.05 2.42
N LEU A 274 -0.95 -8.00 3.24
CA LEU A 274 0.02 -6.92 3.08
C LEU A 274 1.46 -7.45 3.18
N ASN A 275 1.77 -8.24 4.22
CA ASN A 275 3.08 -8.86 4.39
C ASN A 275 3.46 -9.77 3.22
N ALA A 276 2.51 -10.57 2.72
CA ALA A 276 2.76 -11.45 1.59
C ALA A 276 3.02 -10.68 0.28
N LEU A 277 2.28 -9.60 0.01
CA LEU A 277 2.49 -8.74 -1.15
C LEU A 277 3.83 -8.00 -1.07
N THR A 278 4.18 -7.47 0.09
CA THR A 278 5.49 -6.85 0.31
C THR A 278 6.62 -7.87 0.10
N THR A 279 6.47 -9.09 0.62
CA THR A 279 7.50 -10.15 0.51
C THR A 279 7.70 -10.63 -0.93
N VAL A 280 6.62 -10.82 -1.70
CA VAL A 280 6.67 -11.43 -3.04
C VAL A 280 6.87 -10.38 -4.13
N LYS A 281 6.26 -9.21 -3.98
CA LYS A 281 6.20 -8.18 -5.02
C LYS A 281 6.92 -6.89 -4.65
N GLN A 282 7.43 -6.78 -3.42
CA GLN A 282 8.06 -5.56 -2.89
C GLN A 282 7.15 -4.32 -2.98
N LEU A 283 5.83 -4.55 -2.86
CA LEU A 283 4.82 -3.50 -2.89
C LEU A 283 4.67 -2.87 -1.50
N SER A 284 4.53 -1.56 -1.47
CA SER A 284 4.25 -0.83 -0.23
C SER A 284 2.86 -1.19 0.32
N PRO A 285 2.70 -1.34 1.65
CA PRO A 285 1.38 -1.47 2.27
C PRO A 285 0.43 -0.34 1.90
N ASP A 286 0.93 0.88 1.74
CA ASP A 286 0.14 2.08 1.42
C ASP A 286 -0.45 2.04 0.01
N GLU A 287 0.24 1.42 -0.93
CA GLU A 287 -0.26 1.21 -2.29
C GLU A 287 -1.26 0.06 -2.37
N THR A 288 -1.12 -0.95 -1.53
CA THR A 288 -1.88 -2.21 -1.63
C THR A 288 -3.11 -2.25 -0.76
N LEU A 289 -3.07 -1.66 0.43
CA LEU A 289 -4.16 -1.68 1.40
C LEU A 289 -5.49 -1.14 0.84
N PRO A 290 -5.53 0.03 0.16
CA PRO A 290 -6.79 0.57 -0.35
C PRO A 290 -7.50 -0.43 -1.28
N LEU A 291 -6.74 -1.13 -2.10
CA LEU A 291 -7.25 -2.06 -3.10
C LEU A 291 -7.78 -3.37 -2.50
N LEU A 292 -7.23 -3.81 -1.36
CA LEU A 292 -7.62 -5.05 -0.70
C LEU A 292 -8.98 -4.97 0.00
N LEU A 293 -9.40 -3.79 0.47
CA LEU A 293 -10.55 -3.64 1.36
C LEU A 293 -11.88 -4.06 0.71
N ALA A 294 -12.18 -3.52 -0.46
CA ALA A 294 -13.43 -3.84 -1.15
C ALA A 294 -13.56 -5.33 -1.51
N PRO A 295 -12.54 -6.02 -2.06
CA PRO A 295 -12.57 -7.46 -2.26
C PRO A 295 -12.69 -8.28 -0.97
N MET A 296 -12.00 -7.89 0.10
CA MET A 296 -12.11 -8.58 1.40
C MET A 296 -13.53 -8.51 1.95
N ILE A 297 -14.19 -7.36 1.81
CA ILE A 297 -15.60 -7.20 2.20
C ILE A 297 -16.51 -8.07 1.33
N ALA A 298 -16.31 -8.01 0.00
CA ALA A 298 -17.12 -8.75 -0.98
C ALA A 298 -17.03 -10.27 -0.79
N GLN A 299 -15.84 -10.79 -0.46
CA GLN A 299 -15.59 -12.22 -0.21
C GLN A 299 -15.91 -12.66 1.22
N SER A 300 -16.41 -11.75 2.06
CA SER A 300 -16.81 -12.11 3.42
C SER A 300 -18.10 -12.96 3.43
N GLU A 301 -18.14 -13.97 4.29
CA GLU A 301 -19.26 -14.89 4.42
C GLU A 301 -19.76 -15.06 5.86
N GLY A 302 -20.96 -15.60 6.01
CA GLY A 302 -21.53 -15.98 7.30
C GLY A 302 -21.57 -14.84 8.32
N ALA A 303 -21.04 -15.08 9.51
CA ALA A 303 -21.07 -14.09 10.60
C ALA A 303 -20.21 -12.85 10.31
N ARG A 304 -19.15 -12.97 9.51
CA ARG A 304 -18.33 -11.80 9.09
C ARG A 304 -19.13 -10.88 8.18
N ARG A 305 -19.78 -11.45 7.16
CA ARG A 305 -20.63 -10.67 6.25
C ARG A 305 -21.76 -9.97 7.00
N LYS A 306 -22.40 -10.67 7.95
CA LYS A 306 -23.43 -10.06 8.79
C LYS A 306 -22.89 -8.89 9.60
N ALA A 307 -21.75 -9.05 10.25
CA ALA A 307 -21.15 -7.98 11.04
C ALA A 307 -20.82 -6.74 10.18
N LEU A 308 -20.27 -6.94 8.98
CA LEU A 308 -20.01 -5.85 8.03
C LEU A 308 -21.30 -5.18 7.53
N SER A 309 -22.35 -5.98 7.30
CA SER A 309 -23.66 -5.45 6.94
C SER A 309 -24.25 -4.57 8.04
N ASP A 310 -24.20 -5.05 9.30
CA ASP A 310 -24.67 -4.29 10.46
C ASP A 310 -23.88 -2.98 10.63
N MET A 311 -22.56 -3.00 10.41
CA MET A 311 -21.69 -1.79 10.43
C MET A 311 -22.07 -0.80 9.32
N ALA A 312 -22.32 -1.27 8.11
CA ALA A 312 -22.69 -0.42 6.98
C ALA A 312 -24.04 0.27 7.19
N ILE A 313 -25.02 -0.48 7.68
CA ILE A 313 -26.34 0.05 8.07
C ILE A 313 -26.17 1.08 9.20
N GLY A 314 -25.40 0.73 10.22
CA GLY A 314 -25.10 1.63 11.34
C GLY A 314 -24.36 2.90 10.92
N ALA A 315 -23.56 2.86 9.87
CA ALA A 315 -22.88 4.00 9.28
C ALA A 315 -23.76 4.83 8.31
N GLY A 316 -24.97 4.36 8.01
CA GLY A 316 -25.91 5.07 7.12
C GLY A 316 -25.60 4.89 5.63
N LEU A 317 -24.82 3.87 5.25
CA LEU A 317 -24.47 3.61 3.85
C LEU A 317 -25.61 2.95 3.06
N CYS A 318 -26.54 2.31 3.73
CA CYS A 318 -27.69 1.68 3.12
C CYS A 318 -28.88 1.53 4.09
N ALA A 319 -30.06 1.20 3.57
CA ALA A 319 -31.23 0.88 4.36
C ALA A 319 -31.09 -0.45 5.11
N ALA A 320 -31.86 -0.65 6.16
CA ALA A 320 -31.77 -1.82 7.06
C ALA A 320 -32.11 -3.17 6.39
N ASP A 321 -32.83 -3.15 5.27
CA ASP A 321 -33.22 -4.29 4.47
C ASP A 321 -32.28 -4.62 3.30
N ALA A 322 -31.25 -3.81 3.10
CA ALA A 322 -30.27 -3.97 2.03
C ALA A 322 -29.10 -4.89 2.42
N ASP A 323 -28.36 -5.38 1.42
CA ASP A 323 -27.08 -6.05 1.64
C ASP A 323 -25.98 -5.01 2.00
N GLY A 324 -25.88 -4.73 3.30
CA GLY A 324 -24.95 -3.72 3.80
C GLY A 324 -23.49 -4.03 3.48
N ALA A 325 -23.09 -5.30 3.42
CA ALA A 325 -21.72 -5.65 3.05
C ALA A 325 -21.43 -5.30 1.58
N ALA A 326 -22.39 -5.52 0.68
CA ALA A 326 -22.24 -5.11 -0.72
C ALA A 326 -22.21 -3.57 -0.85
N ALA A 327 -23.04 -2.85 -0.10
CA ALA A 327 -23.03 -1.39 -0.06
C ALA A 327 -21.69 -0.84 0.45
N LEU A 328 -21.14 -1.43 1.52
CA LEU A 328 -19.84 -1.06 2.07
C LEU A 328 -18.70 -1.31 1.06
N ALA A 329 -18.71 -2.44 0.36
CA ALA A 329 -17.74 -2.75 -0.67
C ALA A 329 -17.81 -1.77 -1.86
N ALA A 330 -19.02 -1.40 -2.28
CA ALA A 330 -19.23 -0.41 -3.34
C ALA A 330 -18.71 0.98 -2.91
N TRP A 331 -19.14 1.44 -1.73
CA TRP A 331 -18.67 2.71 -1.17
C TRP A 331 -17.15 2.77 -1.03
N MET A 332 -16.53 1.66 -0.59
CA MET A 332 -15.06 1.60 -0.45
C MET A 332 -14.36 1.71 -1.81
N ARG A 333 -14.89 1.08 -2.87
CA ARG A 333 -14.34 1.23 -4.23
C ARG A 333 -14.42 2.66 -4.72
N ASP A 334 -15.56 3.29 -4.51
CA ASP A 334 -15.79 4.67 -4.93
C ASP A 334 -14.84 5.62 -4.19
N LEU A 335 -14.66 5.46 -2.87
CA LEU A 335 -13.73 6.23 -2.07
C LEU A 335 -12.28 6.09 -2.58
N VAL A 336 -11.82 4.85 -2.82
CA VAL A 336 -10.47 4.55 -3.30
C VAL A 336 -10.24 5.16 -4.69
N PHE A 337 -11.24 5.06 -5.58
CA PHE A 337 -11.17 5.65 -6.91
C PHE A 337 -11.08 7.18 -6.85
N HIS A 338 -11.93 7.86 -6.06
CA HIS A 338 -11.91 9.31 -5.90
C HIS A 338 -10.66 9.82 -5.15
N ALA A 339 -10.07 8.98 -4.32
CA ALA A 339 -8.79 9.27 -3.67
C ALA A 339 -7.58 9.19 -4.63
N GLY A 340 -7.80 8.81 -5.89
CA GLY A 340 -6.76 8.75 -6.93
C GLY A 340 -6.02 7.42 -7.00
N TYR A 341 -6.44 6.41 -6.24
CA TYR A 341 -5.89 5.06 -6.38
C TYR A 341 -6.48 4.35 -7.60
N GLY A 342 -5.69 3.48 -8.23
CA GLY A 342 -6.21 2.55 -9.22
C GLY A 342 -7.17 1.52 -8.58
N LEU A 343 -7.89 0.77 -9.41
CA LEU A 343 -8.72 -0.35 -8.92
C LEU A 343 -7.99 -1.70 -8.98
N THR A 344 -6.79 -1.72 -9.54
CA THR A 344 -5.97 -2.93 -9.70
C THR A 344 -4.51 -2.63 -9.40
N LEU A 345 -3.76 -3.64 -9.00
CA LEU A 345 -2.31 -3.58 -8.81
C LEU A 345 -1.60 -3.86 -10.13
N PRO A 346 -0.93 -2.88 -10.77
CA PRO A 346 -0.31 -3.05 -12.10
C PRO A 346 0.74 -4.14 -12.16
N THR A 347 1.35 -4.49 -11.04
CA THR A 347 2.46 -5.45 -10.94
C THR A 347 2.02 -6.82 -10.43
N LEU A 348 0.76 -7.03 -10.05
CA LEU A 348 0.22 -8.31 -9.60
C LEU A 348 -0.41 -9.06 -10.76
N TYR A 349 0.16 -10.20 -11.13
CA TYR A 349 -0.31 -11.04 -12.22
C TYR A 349 -0.86 -12.38 -11.71
N HIS A 350 -1.65 -13.06 -12.52
CA HIS A 350 -2.25 -14.36 -12.18
C HIS A 350 -1.22 -15.39 -11.66
N ARG A 351 -0.02 -15.39 -12.23
CA ARG A 351 1.09 -16.29 -11.83
C ARG A 351 1.59 -16.06 -10.39
N ASP A 352 1.43 -14.84 -9.86
CA ASP A 352 1.93 -14.46 -8.54
C ASP A 352 0.97 -14.87 -7.41
N ILE A 353 -0.34 -14.93 -7.72
CA ILE A 353 -1.42 -15.20 -6.76
C ILE A 353 -1.16 -16.44 -5.89
N PRO A 354 -0.77 -17.62 -6.46
CA PRO A 354 -0.54 -18.80 -5.63
C PRO A 354 0.59 -18.66 -4.63
N ALA A 355 1.63 -17.87 -4.96
CA ALA A 355 2.76 -17.63 -4.08
C ALA A 355 2.37 -16.68 -2.94
N VAL A 356 1.71 -15.56 -3.25
CA VAL A 356 1.21 -14.58 -2.27
C VAL A 356 0.20 -15.25 -1.32
N ALA A 357 -0.79 -15.95 -1.86
CA ALA A 357 -1.81 -16.62 -1.06
C ALA A 357 -1.23 -17.71 -0.13
N ARG A 358 -0.17 -18.42 -0.55
CA ARG A 358 0.51 -19.41 0.27
C ARG A 358 1.20 -18.78 1.47
N ILE A 359 1.86 -17.64 1.28
CA ILE A 359 2.53 -16.92 2.36
C ILE A 359 1.48 -16.35 3.32
N ALA A 360 0.46 -15.66 2.80
CA ALA A 360 -0.60 -15.11 3.62
C ALA A 360 -1.36 -16.19 4.44
N ALA A 361 -1.56 -17.38 3.88
CA ALA A 361 -2.25 -18.48 4.57
C ALA A 361 -1.48 -19.03 5.79
N GLN A 362 -0.22 -18.69 5.97
CA GLN A 362 0.56 -19.10 7.16
C GLN A 362 0.16 -18.29 8.40
N ASP A 363 -0.29 -17.06 8.20
CA ASP A 363 -0.56 -16.12 9.29
C ASP A 363 -2.06 -15.85 9.51
N THR A 364 -2.95 -16.52 8.77
CA THR A 364 -4.41 -16.32 8.87
C THR A 364 -5.17 -17.64 8.91
N LEU A 365 -6.41 -17.59 9.43
CA LEU A 365 -7.34 -18.72 9.44
C LEU A 365 -8.14 -18.87 8.12
N LEU A 366 -8.01 -17.94 7.18
CA LEU A 366 -8.61 -18.09 5.86
C LEU A 366 -7.87 -19.17 5.07
N ASN A 367 -8.67 -19.95 4.32
CA ASN A 367 -8.07 -20.91 3.41
C ASN A 367 -7.44 -20.19 2.22
N ARG A 368 -6.50 -20.87 1.56
CA ARG A 368 -5.76 -20.34 0.43
C ARG A 368 -6.67 -19.87 -0.73
N PHE A 369 -7.77 -20.57 -1.00
CA PHE A 369 -8.68 -20.24 -2.10
C PHE A 369 -9.38 -18.90 -1.88
N ALA A 370 -9.87 -18.64 -0.66
CA ALA A 370 -10.46 -17.35 -0.33
C ALA A 370 -9.46 -16.19 -0.48
N LEU A 371 -8.18 -16.42 -0.12
CA LEU A 371 -7.12 -15.44 -0.32
C LEU A 371 -6.81 -15.22 -1.80
N GLU A 372 -6.80 -16.29 -2.60
CA GLU A 372 -6.62 -16.18 -4.05
C GLU A 372 -7.76 -15.39 -4.71
N ASP A 373 -9.01 -15.55 -4.25
CA ASP A 373 -10.16 -14.80 -4.79
C ASP A 373 -10.07 -13.30 -4.49
N ILE A 374 -9.61 -12.92 -3.27
CA ILE A 374 -9.33 -11.54 -2.93
C ILE A 374 -8.25 -10.97 -3.85
N LEU A 375 -7.15 -11.70 -4.06
CA LEU A 375 -6.03 -11.26 -4.91
C LEU A 375 -6.42 -11.16 -6.38
N ARG A 376 -7.25 -12.10 -6.90
CA ARG A 376 -7.76 -12.04 -8.28
C ARG A 376 -8.60 -10.79 -8.53
N ALA A 377 -9.31 -10.29 -7.52
CA ALA A 377 -10.13 -9.09 -7.67
C ALA A 377 -9.30 -7.80 -7.84
N ILE A 378 -8.05 -7.79 -7.36
CA ILE A 378 -7.16 -6.61 -7.43
C ILE A 378 -6.01 -6.79 -8.42
N MET A 379 -5.80 -7.99 -8.94
CA MET A 379 -4.78 -8.17 -9.96
C MET A 379 -5.12 -7.31 -11.18
N THR A 380 -4.10 -6.82 -11.85
CA THR A 380 -4.30 -6.32 -13.21
C THR A 380 -4.87 -7.50 -14.00
N PRO A 381 -6.06 -7.39 -14.60
CA PRO A 381 -6.51 -8.43 -15.49
C PRO A 381 -5.36 -8.64 -16.46
N ASP A 382 -4.87 -9.87 -16.58
CA ASP A 382 -4.11 -10.26 -17.77
C ASP A 382 -4.93 -9.71 -18.90
N ALA A 383 -4.33 -8.78 -19.68
CA ALA A 383 -4.98 -7.90 -20.63
C ALA A 383 -6.25 -8.58 -21.15
N PRO A 384 -7.43 -8.00 -20.96
CA PRO A 384 -8.71 -8.68 -20.76
C PRO A 384 -8.70 -9.89 -21.66
N HIS A 385 -9.01 -11.10 -21.15
CA HIS A 385 -9.10 -12.27 -22.03
C HIS A 385 -10.01 -11.82 -23.14
N ALA A 386 -9.38 -11.10 -24.08
CA ALA A 386 -10.03 -10.66 -25.28
C ALA A 386 -10.58 -11.95 -25.78
N ASP A 387 -11.89 -12.13 -25.74
CA ASP A 387 -12.49 -13.36 -26.21
C ASP A 387 -11.72 -13.70 -27.48
N ILE A 388 -10.73 -14.59 -27.33
CA ILE A 388 -9.78 -14.90 -28.42
C ILE A 388 -10.59 -15.28 -29.65
N ALA A 389 -11.74 -15.94 -29.42
CA ALA A 389 -12.66 -16.30 -30.48
C ALA A 389 -13.31 -15.05 -31.10
N ALA A 390 -13.77 -14.09 -30.29
CA ALA A 390 -14.34 -12.84 -30.79
C ALA A 390 -13.27 -11.97 -31.48
N LEU A 391 -12.07 -11.86 -30.89
CA LEU A 391 -10.96 -11.14 -31.50
C LEU A 391 -10.55 -11.78 -32.84
N PHE A 392 -10.43 -13.11 -32.90
CA PHE A 392 -10.12 -13.86 -34.12
C PHE A 392 -11.21 -13.67 -35.19
N ALA A 393 -12.49 -13.69 -34.77
CA ALA A 393 -13.61 -13.44 -35.68
C ALA A 393 -13.55 -12.00 -36.24
N ALA A 394 -13.29 -11.00 -35.39
CA ALA A 394 -13.12 -9.62 -35.81
C ALA A 394 -11.95 -9.43 -36.77
N GLN A 395 -10.81 -10.09 -36.52
CA GLN A 395 -9.65 -10.07 -37.41
C GLN A 395 -9.96 -10.74 -38.79
N LYS A 396 -10.73 -11.82 -38.78
CA LYS A 396 -11.20 -12.44 -40.04
C LYS A 396 -12.08 -11.51 -40.87
N VAL A 397 -13.02 -10.80 -40.19
CA VAL A 397 -13.89 -9.79 -40.85
C VAL A 397 -13.04 -8.66 -41.42
N CYS A 398 -12.09 -8.14 -40.61
CA CYS A 398 -11.15 -7.11 -41.05
C CYS A 398 -10.31 -7.57 -42.29
N PHE A 399 -9.79 -8.77 -42.25
CA PHE A 399 -9.05 -9.35 -43.41
C PHE A 399 -9.95 -9.50 -44.62
N ALA A 400 -11.16 -10.04 -44.46
CA ALA A 400 -12.13 -10.26 -45.55
C ALA A 400 -12.57 -8.93 -46.20
N SER A 401 -12.62 -7.81 -45.45
CA SER A 401 -12.93 -6.48 -45.99
C SER A 401 -11.89 -5.99 -47.00
N GLY A 402 -10.70 -6.60 -47.04
CA GLY A 402 -9.62 -6.22 -47.93
C GLY A 402 -8.85 -4.96 -47.54
N ILE A 403 -9.18 -4.30 -46.43
CA ILE A 403 -8.54 -3.05 -45.99
C ILE A 403 -7.02 -3.17 -45.76
N THR A 404 -6.54 -4.38 -45.47
CA THR A 404 -5.12 -4.67 -45.26
C THR A 404 -4.36 -5.01 -46.53
N ARG A 405 -5.04 -5.18 -47.72
CA ARG A 405 -4.42 -5.56 -48.97
C ARG A 405 -3.61 -4.46 -49.65
N PRO A 406 -4.06 -3.18 -49.65
CA PRO A 406 -3.33 -2.11 -50.33
C PRO A 406 -1.94 -1.90 -49.74
N VAL A 407 -0.92 -1.85 -50.58
CA VAL A 407 0.49 -1.66 -50.15
C VAL A 407 0.69 -0.34 -49.39
N PRO A 408 0.05 0.81 -49.76
CA PRO A 408 0.15 2.03 -48.99
C PRO A 408 -0.33 1.86 -47.55
N HIS A 409 -1.44 1.14 -47.30
CA HIS A 409 -1.95 0.85 -45.97
C HIS A 409 -0.92 0.06 -45.15
N ARG A 410 -0.34 -1.00 -45.71
CA ARG A 410 0.69 -1.81 -45.00
C ARG A 410 1.91 -0.96 -44.63
N LEU A 411 2.39 -0.12 -45.51
CA LEU A 411 3.50 0.81 -45.24
C LEU A 411 3.16 1.84 -44.17
N ASP A 412 1.92 2.31 -44.15
CA ASP A 412 1.48 3.23 -43.10
C ASP A 412 1.45 2.53 -41.72
N GLN A 413 0.94 1.30 -41.63
CA GLN A 413 0.95 0.53 -40.38
C GLN A 413 2.37 0.25 -39.89
N LEU A 414 3.31 -0.10 -40.76
CA LEU A 414 4.72 -0.28 -40.39
C LEU A 414 5.34 1.03 -39.86
N ARG A 415 5.02 2.19 -40.46
CA ARG A 415 5.48 3.50 -39.95
C ARG A 415 4.87 3.84 -38.61
N ARG A 416 3.59 3.51 -38.39
CA ARG A 416 2.91 3.72 -37.09
C ARG A 416 3.59 2.88 -36.00
N LEU A 417 3.83 1.60 -36.28
CA LEU A 417 4.53 0.72 -35.35
C LEU A 417 5.92 1.27 -34.99
N ARG A 418 6.69 1.68 -36.01
CA ARG A 418 8.02 2.26 -35.79
C ARG A 418 7.97 3.50 -34.89
N ARG A 419 7.00 4.39 -35.12
CA ARG A 419 6.80 5.60 -34.27
C ARG A 419 6.40 5.23 -32.86
N ALA A 420 5.52 4.26 -32.67
CA ALA A 420 5.11 3.80 -31.35
C ALA A 420 6.28 3.23 -30.53
N ILE A 421 7.12 2.38 -31.16
CA ILE A 421 8.32 1.84 -30.49
C ILE A 421 9.26 2.97 -30.04
N LEU A 422 9.52 3.96 -30.88
CA LEU A 422 10.37 5.11 -30.55
C LEU A 422 9.75 6.00 -29.47
N ALA A 423 8.42 6.16 -29.47
CA ALA A 423 7.73 6.97 -28.47
C ALA A 423 7.75 6.28 -27.08
N HIS A 424 7.77 4.96 -27.03
CA HIS A 424 7.76 4.16 -25.80
C HIS A 424 9.12 3.49 -25.50
N GLU A 425 10.21 4.01 -26.07
CA GLU A 425 11.55 3.43 -25.88
C GLU A 425 11.92 3.32 -24.39
N GLN A 426 11.67 4.37 -23.61
CA GLN A 426 11.96 4.39 -22.18
C GLN A 426 11.10 3.40 -21.38
N ASP A 427 9.82 3.26 -21.74
CA ASP A 427 8.90 2.30 -21.08
C ASP A 427 9.35 0.85 -21.35
N ILE A 428 9.79 0.57 -22.58
CA ILE A 428 10.33 -0.74 -22.97
C ILE A 428 11.65 -1.02 -22.24
N GLU A 429 12.54 -0.03 -22.13
CA GLU A 429 13.79 -0.15 -21.38
C GLU A 429 13.51 -0.46 -19.90
N ALA A 430 12.58 0.26 -19.27
CA ALA A 430 12.21 0.05 -17.87
C ALA A 430 11.59 -1.34 -17.63
N ALA A 431 10.72 -1.79 -18.53
CA ALA A 431 10.11 -3.12 -18.46
C ALA A 431 11.16 -4.25 -18.58
N LEU A 432 12.08 -4.15 -19.54
CA LEU A 432 13.14 -5.15 -19.73
C LEU A 432 14.17 -5.15 -18.61
N GLN A 433 14.42 -3.99 -18.01
CA GLN A 433 15.25 -3.90 -16.80
C GLN A 433 14.57 -4.60 -15.62
N SER A 434 13.28 -4.39 -15.43
CA SER A 434 12.50 -5.01 -14.35
C SER A 434 12.39 -6.52 -14.52
N ASP A 435 12.09 -7.00 -15.73
CA ASP A 435 11.82 -8.41 -15.99
C ASP A 435 13.08 -9.26 -16.13
N LEU A 436 14.10 -8.73 -16.80
CA LEU A 436 15.29 -9.48 -17.22
C LEU A 436 16.60 -8.89 -16.69
N GLY A 437 16.57 -7.76 -15.98
CA GLY A 437 17.77 -7.08 -15.51
C GLY A 437 18.65 -6.50 -16.63
N LYS A 438 18.11 -6.33 -17.85
CA LYS A 438 18.86 -5.83 -19.00
C LYS A 438 19.21 -4.36 -18.82
N CYS A 439 20.46 -4.00 -19.05
CA CYS A 439 20.84 -2.59 -19.07
C CYS A 439 20.35 -1.91 -20.37
N ARG A 440 20.29 -0.58 -20.37
CA ARG A 440 19.81 0.23 -21.50
C ARG A 440 20.50 -0.10 -22.83
N ALA A 441 21.83 -0.24 -22.81
CA ALA A 441 22.60 -0.55 -24.00
C ALA A 441 22.25 -1.93 -24.57
N GLU A 442 22.11 -2.92 -23.70
CA GLU A 442 21.74 -4.29 -24.11
C GLU A 442 20.28 -4.33 -24.61
N THR A 443 19.36 -3.65 -23.94
CA THR A 443 17.96 -3.51 -24.38
C THR A 443 17.88 -2.92 -25.79
N TYR A 444 18.62 -1.84 -26.06
CA TYR A 444 18.61 -1.24 -27.38
C TYR A 444 19.23 -2.18 -28.43
N MET A 445 20.40 -2.76 -28.15
CA MET A 445 21.12 -3.58 -29.12
C MET A 445 20.39 -4.88 -29.46
N CYS A 446 19.83 -5.55 -28.46
CA CYS A 446 19.29 -6.90 -28.62
C CYS A 446 17.78 -6.94 -28.89
N GLU A 447 17.04 -5.86 -28.55
CA GLU A 447 15.58 -5.82 -28.66
C GLU A 447 15.14 -4.68 -29.59
N ILE A 448 15.20 -3.42 -29.11
CA ILE A 448 14.63 -2.26 -29.80
C ILE A 448 15.30 -2.03 -31.16
N GLY A 449 16.63 -1.99 -31.19
CA GLY A 449 17.40 -1.71 -32.40
C GLY A 449 17.25 -2.77 -33.49
N MET A 450 17.13 -4.04 -33.09
CA MET A 450 16.86 -5.14 -34.02
C MET A 450 15.50 -5.00 -34.69
N VAL A 451 14.46 -4.74 -33.91
CA VAL A 451 13.09 -4.54 -34.40
C VAL A 451 13.01 -3.31 -35.32
N LEU A 452 13.64 -2.20 -34.91
CA LEU A 452 13.68 -0.99 -35.74
C LEU A 452 14.41 -1.23 -37.08
N SER A 453 15.50 -1.96 -37.05
CA SER A 453 16.28 -2.36 -38.27
C SER A 453 15.43 -3.19 -39.21
N GLU A 454 14.69 -4.17 -38.69
CA GLU A 454 13.81 -5.02 -39.49
C GLU A 454 12.62 -4.22 -40.06
N LEU A 455 12.03 -3.29 -39.26
CA LEU A 455 10.98 -2.39 -39.75
C LEU A 455 11.49 -1.50 -40.90
N ASP A 456 12.72 -0.97 -40.79
CA ASP A 456 13.32 -0.15 -41.84
C ASP A 456 13.62 -0.97 -43.08
N TYR A 457 14.02 -2.24 -42.94
CA TYR A 457 14.18 -3.20 -44.05
C TYR A 457 12.85 -3.48 -44.71
N LEU A 458 11.80 -3.79 -43.96
CA LEU A 458 10.47 -4.06 -44.51
C LEU A 458 9.86 -2.83 -45.20
N LEU A 459 10.00 -1.61 -44.63
CA LEU A 459 9.55 -0.39 -45.29
C LEU A 459 10.14 -0.19 -46.68
N ARG A 460 11.40 -0.55 -46.88
CA ARG A 460 12.09 -0.46 -48.18
C ARG A 460 11.67 -1.57 -49.17
N ARG A 461 11.34 -2.76 -48.64
CA ARG A 461 11.18 -3.96 -49.45
C ARG A 461 9.73 -4.39 -49.72
N THR A 462 8.77 -3.98 -48.87
CA THR A 462 7.35 -4.41 -48.94
C THR A 462 6.76 -4.21 -50.35
N ARG A 463 7.04 -3.07 -51.00
CA ARG A 463 6.55 -2.83 -52.37
C ARG A 463 7.04 -3.88 -53.35
N ARG A 464 8.27 -4.33 -53.22
CA ARG A 464 8.86 -5.37 -54.09
C ARG A 464 8.24 -6.73 -53.81
N TYR A 465 8.06 -7.08 -52.54
CA TYR A 465 7.47 -8.37 -52.14
C TYR A 465 6.00 -8.52 -52.53
N CYS A 466 5.29 -7.42 -52.71
CA CYS A 466 3.89 -7.45 -53.15
C CYS A 466 3.70 -7.43 -54.66
N ARG A 467 4.76 -7.47 -55.48
CA ARG A 467 4.68 -7.52 -56.94
C ARG A 467 4.66 -8.96 -57.40
N ASP A 468 3.88 -9.19 -58.50
CA ASP A 468 3.92 -10.42 -59.23
C ASP A 468 5.34 -10.65 -59.86
N THR A 469 5.88 -11.82 -59.74
CA THR A 469 7.14 -12.18 -60.35
C THR A 469 6.87 -13.01 -61.58
N HIS A 470 7.16 -12.42 -62.77
CA HIS A 470 6.98 -13.15 -64.02
C HIS A 470 7.99 -14.31 -64.17
N VAL A 471 7.49 -15.44 -64.59
CA VAL A 471 8.28 -16.66 -64.88
C VAL A 471 8.08 -17.09 -66.33
N LEU A 472 9.02 -17.84 -66.87
CA LEU A 472 8.95 -18.34 -68.21
C LEU A 472 7.71 -19.21 -68.40
N THR A 473 6.89 -18.87 -69.41
CA THR A 473 5.73 -19.66 -69.80
C THR A 473 6.16 -20.70 -70.89
N PRO A 474 5.80 -21.97 -70.79
CA PRO A 474 6.08 -22.96 -71.80
C PRO A 474 5.45 -22.48 -73.12
N LEU A 475 6.20 -22.72 -74.25
CA LEU A 475 5.74 -22.28 -75.56
C LEU A 475 4.39 -22.88 -75.94
N ALA A 476 4.07 -24.11 -75.51
CA ALA A 476 2.78 -24.72 -75.70
C ALA A 476 1.59 -24.00 -75.15
N GLN A 477 1.80 -23.02 -74.25
CA GLN A 477 0.76 -22.21 -73.66
C GLN A 477 0.71 -20.78 -74.21
N PHE A 478 1.46 -20.46 -75.22
CA PHE A 478 1.41 -19.17 -75.89
C PHE A 478 -0.04 -18.85 -76.38
N PRO A 479 -0.61 -17.68 -76.14
CA PRO A 479 0.01 -16.45 -75.69
C PRO A 479 -0.14 -16.17 -74.17
N ALA A 480 -0.33 -17.16 -73.32
CA ALA A 480 -0.44 -17.06 -71.89
C ALA A 480 0.83 -16.45 -71.23
N ARG A 481 0.69 -15.82 -70.07
CA ARG A 481 1.78 -15.32 -69.24
C ARG A 481 1.73 -15.98 -67.87
N SER A 482 2.85 -16.51 -67.39
CA SER A 482 2.96 -17.13 -66.10
C SER A 482 3.62 -16.17 -65.09
N PHE A 483 3.12 -16.11 -63.90
CA PHE A 483 3.68 -15.32 -62.80
C PHE A 483 3.45 -16.00 -61.47
N ILE A 484 4.31 -15.69 -60.49
CA ILE A 484 4.18 -16.07 -59.10
C ILE A 484 3.57 -14.88 -58.37
N ARG A 485 2.44 -15.09 -57.70
CA ARG A 485 1.77 -14.12 -56.83
C ARG A 485 1.87 -14.60 -55.41
N HIS A 486 2.24 -13.67 -54.50
CA HIS A 486 2.24 -13.90 -53.07
C HIS A 486 0.91 -13.45 -52.49
N ASP A 487 0.09 -14.40 -52.04
CA ASP A 487 -1.17 -14.12 -51.38
C ASP A 487 -0.98 -14.03 -49.85
N PRO A 488 -1.68 -13.11 -49.16
CA PRO A 488 -1.62 -13.01 -47.71
C PRO A 488 -2.17 -14.27 -47.02
N MET A 489 -1.50 -14.75 -45.99
CA MET A 489 -1.93 -15.93 -45.21
C MET A 489 -3.21 -15.71 -44.41
N GLY A 490 -3.61 -14.46 -44.20
CA GLY A 490 -4.77 -14.12 -43.38
C GLY A 490 -4.39 -13.70 -41.96
N VAL A 491 -5.18 -14.15 -41.01
CA VAL A 491 -4.92 -13.89 -39.60
C VAL A 491 -3.85 -14.83 -39.06
N VAL A 492 -2.82 -14.31 -38.45
CA VAL A 492 -1.69 -15.06 -37.85
C VAL A 492 -1.58 -14.76 -36.36
N LEU A 493 -1.13 -15.74 -35.59
CA LEU A 493 -0.77 -15.58 -34.19
C LEU A 493 0.73 -15.32 -34.11
N ILE A 494 1.10 -14.28 -33.35
CA ILE A 494 2.47 -13.94 -32.99
C ILE A 494 2.58 -14.14 -31.46
N MET A 495 3.54 -14.99 -31.05
CA MET A 495 3.83 -15.29 -29.65
C MET A 495 5.24 -14.82 -29.30
#